data_1946900c6cdf5f4388e8baf6cc57546f
#
_entry.id   1946900c6cdf5f4388e8baf6cc57546f
#
_cell.length_a   1.000
_cell.length_b   1.000
_cell.length_c   1.000
_cell.angle_alpha   90.00
_cell.angle_beta   90.00
_cell.angle_gamma   90.00
#
_symmetry.space_group_name_H-M   'P 1'
#
loop_
_entity.id
_entity.type
_entity.pdbx_description
1 polymer ?
#
loop_
_entity_poly.entity_id
_entity_poly.type
_entity_poly.pdbx_seq_one_letter_code
_entity_poly.pdbx_strand_id
1 'polypeptide(L)'
;AIGFKVKVHMSADARQWKKDLLRSKGVEVIEYADDYSKAVAEGRKLSDADPMSYFVDDEKSVNLLLGYAVAASRLKKQLEEQGVVVDERHPLIVYIPTGVGGAPGGVAYGLKRVYKNAVHCFFAEPTLCPSVLLGFATNLYENVNVHDFGIDGLTEADGLACASPSGFVTRIDSNLI
;
A
#
# COMPACT_ATOMS: atom_id res chain seq x y z
N ALA A 1 10.03 -16.29 -8.81
CA ALA A 1 8.97 -16.03 -9.78
C ALA A 1 8.40 -17.36 -10.30
N ILE A 2 7.10 -17.46 -10.41
CA ILE A 2 6.36 -18.66 -10.85
C ILE A 2 6.35 -18.81 -12.39
N GLY A 3 7.43 -18.36 -13.06
CA GLY A 3 7.58 -18.45 -14.52
C GLY A 3 7.12 -17.23 -15.32
N PHE A 4 6.63 -16.18 -14.66
CA PHE A 4 6.31 -14.92 -15.36
C PHE A 4 7.58 -14.12 -15.68
N LYS A 5 7.54 -13.40 -16.80
CA LYS A 5 8.48 -12.31 -17.06
C LYS A 5 8.03 -11.12 -16.22
N VAL A 6 8.95 -10.57 -15.44
CA VAL A 6 8.64 -9.47 -14.51
C VAL A 6 9.45 -8.24 -14.87
N LYS A 7 8.77 -7.10 -14.99
CA LYS A 7 9.37 -5.76 -15.07
C LYS A 7 8.99 -4.97 -13.84
N VAL A 8 9.94 -4.25 -13.26
CA VAL A 8 9.69 -3.36 -12.12
C VAL A 8 10.11 -1.95 -12.51
N HIS A 9 9.17 -1.03 -12.42
CA HIS A 9 9.36 0.39 -12.65
C HIS A 9 9.66 1.06 -11.32
N MET A 10 10.79 1.76 -11.21
CA MET A 10 11.28 2.33 -9.96
C MET A 10 11.81 3.75 -10.17
N SER A 11 11.75 4.57 -9.12
CA SER A 11 12.51 5.82 -9.07
C SER A 11 14.02 5.52 -9.08
N ALA A 12 14.80 6.39 -9.71
CA ALA A 12 16.27 6.32 -9.68
C ALA A 12 16.81 6.45 -8.25
N ASP A 13 16.11 7.16 -7.37
CA ASP A 13 16.46 7.36 -5.96
C ASP A 13 16.22 6.14 -5.08
N ALA A 14 15.52 5.11 -5.59
CA ALA A 14 15.33 3.86 -4.84
C ALA A 14 16.67 3.24 -4.46
N ARG A 15 16.78 2.73 -3.24
CA ARG A 15 18.02 2.18 -2.69
C ARG A 15 18.62 1.11 -3.59
N GLN A 16 19.91 1.23 -3.87
CA GLN A 16 20.62 0.37 -4.83
C GLN A 16 20.48 -1.12 -4.52
N TRP A 17 20.54 -1.52 -3.26
CA TRP A 17 20.41 -2.92 -2.88
C TRP A 17 19.06 -3.55 -3.30
N LYS A 18 17.97 -2.76 -3.35
CA LYS A 18 16.65 -3.24 -3.82
C LYS A 18 16.71 -3.55 -5.32
N LYS A 19 17.33 -2.66 -6.10
CA LYS A 19 17.51 -2.85 -7.54
C LYS A 19 18.38 -4.07 -7.85
N ASP A 20 19.47 -4.23 -7.12
CA ASP A 20 20.39 -5.36 -7.28
C ASP A 20 19.73 -6.70 -6.91
N LEU A 21 18.93 -6.71 -5.84
CA LEU A 21 18.16 -7.90 -5.45
C LEU A 21 17.15 -8.29 -6.55
N LEU A 22 16.43 -7.34 -7.14
CA LEU A 22 15.49 -7.62 -8.22
C LEU A 22 16.23 -8.17 -9.45
N ARG A 23 17.31 -7.52 -9.87
CA ARG A 23 18.14 -7.97 -11.00
C ARG A 23 18.73 -9.36 -10.77
N SER A 24 19.17 -9.66 -9.56
CA SER A 24 19.68 -11.00 -9.20
C SER A 24 18.63 -12.12 -9.33
N LYS A 25 17.34 -11.75 -9.32
CA LYS A 25 16.20 -12.67 -9.54
C LYS A 25 15.75 -12.73 -11.00
N GLY A 26 16.48 -12.08 -11.91
CA GLY A 26 16.13 -12.04 -13.33
C GLY A 26 15.00 -11.07 -13.67
N VAL A 27 14.73 -10.10 -12.78
CA VAL A 27 13.74 -9.05 -13.00
C VAL A 27 14.35 -7.92 -13.83
N GLU A 28 13.63 -7.45 -14.84
CA GLU A 28 13.97 -6.23 -15.57
C GLU A 28 13.61 -5.01 -14.72
N VAL A 29 14.60 -4.21 -14.34
CA VAL A 29 14.41 -2.98 -13.55
C VAL A 29 14.55 -1.78 -14.46
N ILE A 30 13.47 -1.00 -14.61
CA ILE A 30 13.40 0.24 -15.38
C ILE A 30 13.41 1.40 -14.40
N GLU A 31 14.42 2.27 -14.52
CA GLU A 31 14.63 3.39 -13.61
C GLU A 31 14.18 4.70 -14.25
N TYR A 32 13.55 5.55 -13.47
CA TYR A 32 13.09 6.88 -13.87
C TYR A 32 13.80 7.94 -13.03
N ALA A 33 14.25 9.00 -13.68
CA ALA A 33 14.94 10.12 -13.01
C ALA A 33 14.01 10.97 -12.14
N ASP A 34 12.70 10.84 -12.37
CA ASP A 34 11.67 11.51 -11.60
C ASP A 34 11.12 10.62 -10.46
N ASP A 35 10.10 11.11 -9.78
CA ASP A 35 9.50 10.46 -8.63
C ASP A 35 8.77 9.13 -8.96
N TYR A 36 8.27 8.50 -7.91
CA TYR A 36 7.49 7.28 -7.96
C TYR A 36 6.25 7.39 -8.88
N SER A 37 5.57 8.55 -8.87
CA SER A 37 4.33 8.76 -9.64
C SER A 37 4.55 8.60 -11.15
N LYS A 38 5.70 9.07 -11.65
CA LYS A 38 6.08 8.89 -13.06
C LYS A 38 6.37 7.42 -13.39
N ALA A 39 7.07 6.72 -12.50
CA ALA A 39 7.33 5.28 -12.67
C ALA A 39 6.02 4.49 -12.78
N VAL A 40 5.03 4.80 -11.94
CA VAL A 40 3.69 4.20 -11.98
C VAL A 40 2.97 4.52 -13.29
N ALA A 41 2.93 5.79 -13.69
CA ALA A 41 2.24 6.22 -14.90
C ALA A 41 2.81 5.56 -16.18
N GLU A 42 4.14 5.56 -16.33
CA GLU A 42 4.79 4.94 -17.48
C GLU A 42 4.66 3.41 -17.46
N GLY A 43 4.77 2.77 -16.28
CA GLY A 43 4.58 1.33 -16.14
C GLY A 43 3.17 0.90 -16.54
N ARG A 44 2.16 1.65 -16.10
CA ARG A 44 0.75 1.41 -16.48
C ARG A 44 0.55 1.55 -17.97
N LYS A 45 1.01 2.64 -18.58
CA LYS A 45 0.92 2.90 -20.01
C LYS A 45 1.57 1.81 -20.85
N LEU A 46 2.75 1.34 -20.47
CA LEU A 46 3.45 0.27 -21.18
C LEU A 46 2.71 -1.07 -21.05
N SER A 47 2.14 -1.35 -19.89
CA SER A 47 1.36 -2.56 -19.68
C SER A 47 0.04 -2.53 -20.46
N ASP A 48 -0.65 -1.40 -20.50
CA ASP A 48 -1.92 -1.24 -21.24
C ASP A 48 -1.73 -1.38 -22.76
N ALA A 49 -0.53 -1.09 -23.25
CA ALA A 49 -0.19 -1.25 -24.67
C ALA A 49 0.14 -2.71 -25.06
N ASP A 50 0.31 -3.61 -24.10
CA ASP A 50 0.66 -5.01 -24.34
C ASP A 50 -0.44 -5.94 -23.76
N PRO A 51 -1.24 -6.60 -24.61
CA PRO A 51 -2.33 -7.48 -24.15
C PRO A 51 -1.87 -8.73 -23.40
N MET A 52 -0.57 -9.04 -23.42
CA MET A 52 0.04 -10.14 -22.66
C MET A 52 0.62 -9.66 -21.33
N SER A 53 0.48 -8.37 -21.00
CA SER A 53 0.96 -7.75 -19.80
C SER A 53 -0.16 -7.54 -18.78
N TYR A 54 0.17 -7.61 -17.50
CA TYR A 54 -0.71 -7.22 -16.40
C TYR A 54 0.03 -6.26 -15.48
N PHE A 55 -0.50 -5.06 -15.32
CA PHE A 55 0.04 -4.08 -14.39
C PHE A 55 -0.48 -4.35 -12.97
N VAL A 56 0.43 -4.68 -12.07
CA VAL A 56 0.09 -4.82 -10.64
C VAL A 56 0.09 -3.42 -10.04
N ASP A 57 -1.09 -2.80 -10.06
CA ASP A 57 -1.31 -1.41 -9.68
C ASP A 57 -1.63 -1.34 -8.18
N ASP A 58 -0.73 -0.83 -7.36
CA ASP A 58 -0.89 -0.69 -5.92
C ASP A 58 -1.84 0.46 -5.52
N GLU A 59 -2.15 1.35 -6.46
CA GLU A 59 -3.11 2.44 -6.25
C GLU A 59 -4.57 2.02 -6.53
N LYS A 60 -4.81 1.14 -7.52
CA LYS A 60 -6.15 0.91 -8.09
C LYS A 60 -6.56 -0.55 -8.23
N SER A 61 -5.69 -1.51 -7.90
CA SER A 61 -5.99 -2.92 -8.09
C SER A 61 -6.89 -3.48 -6.99
N VAL A 62 -8.13 -3.81 -7.34
CA VAL A 62 -9.07 -4.54 -6.47
C VAL A 62 -8.50 -5.91 -6.09
N ASN A 63 -7.87 -6.60 -7.03
CA ASN A 63 -7.27 -7.91 -6.77
C ASN A 63 -6.14 -7.84 -5.74
N LEU A 64 -5.33 -6.78 -5.79
CA LEU A 64 -4.26 -6.56 -4.83
C LEU A 64 -4.83 -6.28 -3.43
N LEU A 65 -5.81 -5.39 -3.32
CA LEU A 65 -6.51 -5.10 -2.05
C LEU A 65 -7.12 -6.36 -1.44
N LEU A 66 -7.85 -7.15 -2.23
CA LEU A 66 -8.44 -8.40 -1.77
C LEU A 66 -7.37 -9.45 -1.39
N GLY A 67 -6.24 -9.46 -2.09
CA GLY A 67 -5.09 -10.29 -1.74
C GLY A 67 -4.54 -9.95 -0.36
N TYR A 68 -4.44 -8.67 -0.01
CA TYR A 68 -4.04 -8.23 1.33
C TYR A 68 -5.09 -8.58 2.39
N ALA A 69 -6.38 -8.56 2.06
CA ALA A 69 -7.45 -8.90 2.99
C ALA A 69 -7.36 -10.35 3.52
N VAL A 70 -6.72 -11.26 2.78
CA VAL A 70 -6.47 -12.64 3.20
C VAL A 70 -5.63 -12.71 4.49
N ALA A 71 -4.81 -11.70 4.78
CA ALA A 71 -4.03 -11.63 6.02
C ALA A 71 -4.92 -11.75 7.28
N ALA A 72 -6.13 -11.23 7.24
CA ALA A 72 -7.06 -11.27 8.35
C ALA A 72 -7.49 -12.70 8.74
N SER A 73 -7.79 -13.54 7.76
CA SER A 73 -8.16 -14.95 8.01
C SER A 73 -6.97 -15.77 8.52
N ARG A 74 -5.77 -15.47 8.05
CA ARG A 74 -4.54 -16.09 8.54
C ARG A 74 -4.24 -15.68 9.98
N LEU A 75 -4.36 -14.38 10.28
CA LEU A 75 -4.16 -13.86 11.63
C LEU A 75 -5.19 -14.47 12.60
N LYS A 76 -6.46 -14.53 12.20
CA LYS A 76 -7.51 -15.17 13.00
C LYS A 76 -7.11 -16.58 13.41
N LYS A 77 -6.72 -17.40 12.44
CA LYS A 77 -6.28 -18.78 12.71
C LYS A 77 -5.10 -18.82 13.68
N GLN A 78 -4.10 -17.96 13.51
CA GLN A 78 -2.92 -17.91 14.38
C GLN A 78 -3.28 -17.49 15.81
N LEU A 79 -4.20 -16.55 16.00
CA LEU A 79 -4.66 -16.11 17.31
C LEU A 79 -5.47 -17.22 18.01
N GLU A 80 -6.35 -17.91 17.28
CA GLU A 80 -7.12 -19.06 17.78
C GLU A 80 -6.20 -20.21 18.22
N GLU A 81 -5.17 -20.52 17.43
CA GLU A 81 -4.15 -21.53 17.78
C GLU A 81 -3.36 -21.17 19.04
N GLN A 82 -3.21 -19.89 19.33
CA GLN A 82 -2.55 -19.37 20.53
C GLN A 82 -3.51 -19.19 21.72
N GLY A 83 -4.79 -19.49 21.56
CA GLY A 83 -5.81 -19.29 22.60
C GLY A 83 -6.14 -17.82 22.87
N VAL A 84 -5.81 -16.92 21.96
CA VAL A 84 -6.12 -15.48 22.10
C VAL A 84 -7.56 -15.24 21.71
N VAL A 85 -8.35 -14.70 22.64
CA VAL A 85 -9.74 -14.31 22.40
C VAL A 85 -9.78 -12.87 21.92
N VAL A 86 -10.48 -12.63 20.80
CA VAL A 86 -10.75 -11.30 20.26
C VAL A 86 -12.26 -11.09 20.21
N ASP A 87 -12.74 -10.18 21.04
CA ASP A 87 -14.15 -9.77 21.13
C ASP A 87 -14.25 -8.28 21.52
N GLU A 88 -15.45 -7.74 21.67
CA GLU A 88 -15.66 -6.33 22.02
C GLU A 88 -15.11 -5.93 23.41
N ARG A 89 -14.90 -6.89 24.32
CA ARG A 89 -14.28 -6.66 25.64
C ARG A 89 -12.76 -6.74 25.58
N HIS A 90 -12.24 -7.48 24.59
CA HIS A 90 -10.81 -7.70 24.34
C HIS A 90 -10.53 -7.38 22.88
N PRO A 91 -10.61 -6.09 22.47
CA PRO A 91 -10.48 -5.72 21.07
C PRO A 91 -9.04 -5.89 20.58
N LEU A 92 -8.92 -6.27 19.31
CA LEU A 92 -7.65 -6.31 18.62
C LEU A 92 -7.27 -4.91 18.16
N ILE A 93 -6.11 -4.44 18.61
CA ILE A 93 -5.53 -3.15 18.18
C ILE A 93 -4.43 -3.43 17.18
N VAL A 94 -4.52 -2.87 15.98
CA VAL A 94 -3.57 -3.12 14.90
C VAL A 94 -3.01 -1.81 14.35
N TYR A 95 -1.70 -1.63 14.45
CA TYR A 95 -0.98 -0.55 13.79
C TYR A 95 -0.41 -1.05 12.47
N ILE A 96 -0.74 -0.38 11.37
CA ILE A 96 -0.41 -0.83 10.02
C ILE A 96 0.43 0.24 9.32
N PRO A 97 1.70 -0.05 8.98
CA PRO A 97 2.52 0.89 8.21
C PRO A 97 1.86 1.25 6.89
N THR A 98 1.79 2.55 6.60
CA THR A 98 1.00 3.09 5.51
C THR A 98 1.84 3.99 4.60
N GLY A 99 1.94 3.61 3.34
CA GLY A 99 2.44 4.45 2.25
C GLY A 99 1.26 4.88 1.37
N VAL A 100 1.16 4.35 0.14
CA VAL A 100 0.05 4.66 -0.79
C VAL A 100 -1.32 4.21 -0.28
N GLY A 101 -1.38 3.19 0.58
CA GLY A 101 -2.60 2.72 1.22
C GLY A 101 -3.08 1.32 0.84
N GLY A 102 -2.60 0.72 -0.25
CA GLY A 102 -3.11 -0.56 -0.76
C GLY A 102 -3.04 -1.71 0.24
N ALA A 103 -1.86 -1.95 0.83
CA ALA A 103 -1.68 -3.00 1.84
C ALA A 103 -2.46 -2.71 3.14
N PRO A 104 -2.33 -1.51 3.76
CA PRO A 104 -3.07 -1.21 4.99
C PRO A 104 -4.58 -1.25 4.79
N GLY A 105 -5.10 -0.71 3.68
CA GLY A 105 -6.52 -0.75 3.37
C GLY A 105 -7.05 -2.17 3.21
N GLY A 106 -6.35 -3.02 2.45
CA GLY A 106 -6.74 -4.42 2.29
C GLY A 106 -6.72 -5.20 3.59
N VAL A 107 -5.69 -5.02 4.42
CA VAL A 107 -5.60 -5.67 5.75
C VAL A 107 -6.71 -5.17 6.66
N ALA A 108 -6.93 -3.86 6.76
CA ALA A 108 -7.99 -3.27 7.57
C ALA A 108 -9.38 -3.75 7.13
N TYR A 109 -9.65 -3.74 5.82
CA TYR A 109 -10.88 -4.29 5.26
C TYR A 109 -11.09 -5.75 5.69
N GLY A 110 -10.09 -6.60 5.52
CA GLY A 110 -10.16 -7.99 5.92
C GLY A 110 -10.41 -8.18 7.41
N LEU A 111 -9.72 -7.44 8.26
CA LEU A 111 -9.88 -7.48 9.71
C LEU A 111 -11.29 -7.04 10.15
N LYS A 112 -11.80 -5.95 9.58
CA LYS A 112 -13.19 -5.48 9.84
C LYS A 112 -14.23 -6.51 9.39
N ARG A 113 -14.00 -7.23 8.29
CA ARG A 113 -14.88 -8.33 7.86
C ARG A 113 -14.90 -9.49 8.85
N VAL A 114 -13.75 -9.80 9.46
CA VAL A 114 -13.59 -10.94 10.40
C VAL A 114 -14.05 -10.58 11.81
N TYR A 115 -13.61 -9.43 12.34
CA TYR A 115 -13.78 -9.07 13.73
C TYR A 115 -14.79 -7.95 13.98
N LYS A 116 -15.28 -7.30 12.93
CA LYS A 116 -16.27 -6.21 13.01
C LYS A 116 -15.85 -5.11 13.99
N ASN A 117 -16.64 -4.89 15.06
CA ASN A 117 -16.37 -3.89 16.09
C ASN A 117 -15.25 -4.30 17.07
N ALA A 118 -14.86 -5.58 17.08
CA ALA A 118 -13.79 -6.08 17.93
C ALA A 118 -12.38 -5.83 17.37
N VAL A 119 -12.21 -5.00 16.33
CA VAL A 119 -10.89 -4.59 15.84
C VAL A 119 -10.83 -3.08 15.57
N HIS A 120 -9.70 -2.49 15.97
CA HIS A 120 -9.36 -1.10 15.67
C HIS A 120 -8.05 -1.08 14.89
N CYS A 121 -8.08 -0.50 13.69
CA CYS A 121 -6.92 -0.37 12.82
C CYS A 121 -6.44 1.09 12.85
N PHE A 122 -5.15 1.27 13.03
CA PHE A 122 -4.49 2.57 12.99
C PHE A 122 -3.45 2.58 11.89
N PHE A 123 -3.56 3.52 10.97
CA PHE A 123 -2.58 3.72 9.93
C PHE A 123 -1.41 4.54 10.47
N ALA A 124 -0.21 3.98 10.36
CA ALA A 124 1.02 4.62 10.80
C ALA A 124 1.78 5.15 9.58
N GLU A 125 1.83 6.47 9.43
CA GLU A 125 2.50 7.15 8.33
C GLU A 125 3.75 7.89 8.81
N PRO A 126 4.76 8.09 7.93
CA PRO A 126 5.85 9.01 8.23
C PRO A 126 5.34 10.44 8.38
N THR A 127 5.82 11.17 9.38
CA THR A 127 5.40 12.57 9.63
C THR A 127 5.70 13.52 8.48
N LEU A 128 6.68 13.20 7.64
CA LEU A 128 7.04 13.96 6.43
C LEU A 128 6.39 13.41 5.16
N CYS A 129 5.52 12.40 5.28
CA CYS A 129 4.77 11.86 4.14
C CYS A 129 3.39 11.31 4.56
N PRO A 130 2.54 12.11 5.24
CA PRO A 130 1.25 11.67 5.78
C PRO A 130 0.12 11.81 4.73
N SER A 131 0.30 11.18 3.57
CA SER A 131 -0.60 11.41 2.42
C SER A 131 -2.01 10.90 2.65
N VAL A 132 -2.18 9.75 3.29
CA VAL A 132 -3.50 9.18 3.59
C VAL A 132 -4.23 10.03 4.64
N LEU A 133 -3.53 10.47 5.69
CA LEU A 133 -4.10 11.39 6.69
C LEU A 133 -4.58 12.68 6.04
N LEU A 134 -3.77 13.29 5.16
CA LEU A 134 -4.16 14.50 4.43
C LEU A 134 -5.38 14.24 3.54
N GLY A 135 -5.41 13.12 2.85
CA GLY A 135 -6.55 12.72 2.02
C GLY A 135 -7.85 12.63 2.81
N PHE A 136 -7.82 12.04 4.00
CA PHE A 136 -8.98 11.95 4.90
C PHE A 136 -9.33 13.32 5.52
N ALA A 137 -8.35 14.03 6.08
CA ALA A 137 -8.60 15.28 6.79
C ALA A 137 -9.16 16.39 5.90
N THR A 138 -8.81 16.38 4.62
CA THR A 138 -9.27 17.37 3.64
C THR A 138 -10.50 16.93 2.84
N ASN A 139 -10.87 15.65 2.90
CA ASN A 139 -11.85 15.00 2.01
C ASN A 139 -11.52 15.12 0.51
N LEU A 140 -10.27 15.38 0.18
CA LEU A 140 -9.80 15.43 -1.21
C LEU A 140 -9.32 14.06 -1.72
N TYR A 141 -9.12 13.12 -0.81
CA TYR A 141 -8.70 11.74 -1.08
C TYR A 141 -7.43 11.69 -1.94
N GLU A 142 -7.48 11.13 -3.15
CA GLU A 142 -6.36 11.05 -4.09
C GLU A 142 -5.89 12.39 -4.66
N ASN A 143 -6.67 13.45 -4.48
CA ASN A 143 -6.37 14.77 -5.03
C ASN A 143 -5.54 15.63 -4.07
N VAL A 144 -4.81 14.99 -3.15
CA VAL A 144 -3.81 15.65 -2.30
C VAL A 144 -2.41 15.19 -2.66
N ASN A 145 -1.47 16.10 -2.47
CA ASN A 145 -0.05 15.79 -2.49
C ASN A 145 0.60 16.46 -1.28
N VAL A 146 1.50 15.79 -0.58
CA VAL A 146 2.16 16.33 0.61
C VAL A 146 2.89 17.64 0.32
N HIS A 147 3.39 17.81 -0.90
CA HIS A 147 4.08 19.04 -1.33
C HIS A 147 3.15 20.25 -1.38
N ASP A 148 1.84 20.07 -1.62
CA ASP A 148 0.85 21.15 -1.59
C ASP A 148 0.71 21.77 -0.20
N PHE A 149 1.15 21.05 0.85
CA PHE A 149 1.15 21.46 2.23
C PHE A 149 2.54 21.91 2.73
N GLY A 150 3.50 22.06 1.82
CA GLY A 150 4.87 22.46 2.16
C GLY A 150 5.71 21.37 2.84
N ILE A 151 5.28 20.10 2.72
CA ILE A 151 5.99 18.94 3.28
C ILE A 151 6.88 18.37 2.18
N ASP A 152 8.15 18.09 2.48
CA ASP A 152 9.15 17.67 1.49
C ASP A 152 9.06 16.19 1.07
N GLY A 153 8.34 15.37 1.81
CA GLY A 153 8.19 13.94 1.54
C GLY A 153 9.41 13.09 1.89
N LEU A 154 10.46 13.68 2.44
CA LEU A 154 11.71 12.98 2.76
C LEU A 154 11.60 12.26 4.11
N THR A 155 11.82 10.94 4.09
CA THR A 155 11.74 10.10 5.29
C THR A 155 12.70 8.92 5.22
N GLU A 156 13.21 8.50 6.39
CA GLU A 156 13.99 7.26 6.52
C GLU A 156 13.14 6.01 6.18
N ALA A 157 11.83 6.10 6.34
CA ALA A 157 10.89 5.04 5.94
C ALA A 157 10.59 5.09 4.43
N ASP A 158 11.63 4.95 3.61
CA ASP A 158 11.58 5.09 2.15
C ASP A 158 10.52 4.21 1.45
N GLY A 159 10.16 3.07 2.04
CA GLY A 159 9.08 2.21 1.56
C GLY A 159 7.67 2.75 1.81
N LEU A 160 7.54 3.83 2.59
CA LEU A 160 6.28 4.50 2.91
C LEU A 160 6.23 5.95 2.36
N ALA A 161 7.26 6.38 1.63
CA ALA A 161 7.37 7.73 1.08
C ALA A 161 6.49 7.89 -0.17
N CYS A 162 5.17 8.00 0.03
CA CYS A 162 4.18 8.19 -1.03
C CYS A 162 3.55 9.57 -0.90
N ALA A 163 3.88 10.47 -1.82
CA ALA A 163 3.42 11.86 -1.78
C ALA A 163 1.90 12.03 -1.95
N SER A 164 1.24 11.08 -2.60
CA SER A 164 -0.22 11.06 -2.76
C SER A 164 -0.78 9.69 -2.38
N PRO A 165 -1.99 9.61 -1.79
CA PRO A 165 -2.60 8.34 -1.40
C PRO A 165 -3.37 7.69 -2.55
N SER A 166 -3.67 6.41 -2.42
CA SER A 166 -4.65 5.74 -3.29
C SER A 166 -6.06 6.25 -3.00
N GLY A 167 -6.71 6.83 -4.00
CA GLY A 167 -8.09 7.25 -3.90
C GLY A 167 -9.07 6.09 -3.71
N PHE A 168 -8.73 4.94 -4.26
CA PHE A 168 -9.52 3.73 -4.08
C PHE A 168 -9.56 3.32 -2.61
N VAL A 169 -8.41 3.31 -1.94
CA VAL A 169 -8.30 2.91 -0.53
C VAL A 169 -8.90 3.97 0.39
N THR A 170 -8.58 5.25 0.19
CA THR A 170 -9.09 6.32 1.04
C THR A 170 -10.62 6.42 0.99
N ARG A 171 -11.26 6.15 -0.14
CA ARG A 171 -12.72 6.14 -0.25
C ARG A 171 -13.38 4.93 0.40
N ILE A 172 -12.77 3.75 0.34
CA ILE A 172 -13.28 2.54 1.00
C ILE A 172 -13.12 2.66 2.51
N ASP A 173 -11.94 3.04 2.96
CA ASP A 173 -11.58 3.00 4.38
C ASP A 173 -12.15 4.17 5.16
N SER A 174 -12.53 5.29 4.53
CA SER A 174 -13.21 6.40 5.19
C SER A 174 -14.50 6.00 5.93
N ASN A 175 -15.05 4.82 5.63
CA ASN A 175 -16.22 4.25 6.31
C ASN A 175 -15.88 3.07 7.24
N LEU A 176 -14.62 2.69 7.33
CA LEU A 176 -14.16 1.50 8.08
C LEU A 176 -13.25 1.85 9.26
N ILE A 177 -12.67 3.04 9.28
CA ILE A 177 -11.69 3.54 10.25
C ILE A 177 -12.32 4.61 11.13
#